data_be40a86df656520a0cfa837b39e32b12
#
_entry.id   be40a86df656520a0cfa837b39e32b12
#
_cell.length_a   1.000
_cell.length_b   1.000
_cell.length_c   1.000
_cell.angle_alpha   90.00
_cell.angle_beta   90.00
_cell.angle_gamma   90.00
#
_symmetry.space_group_name_H-M   'P 1'
#
loop_
_entity.id
_entity.type
_entity.pdbx_description
1 polymer ?
#
loop_
_entity_poly.entity_id
_entity_poly.type
_entity_poly.pdbx_seq_one_letter_code
_entity_poly.pdbx_strand_id
1 'polypeptide(L)'
;MSRKLLSLTALGAASLMALTACSGGTASSSQSSTSAAASSSSSAPSSVTIESDQGNVEIKLPVQRVASLDNRTFEVLAQWNVPLVAAPKKLIPSTIKAYNTDSVADIGMHRDPNLEALAASNPDLIISGQRFTRFDSQIAEMNPGVPMINLEPRDGKPLNEELIRPVNDLGEIFGHQEDAKKLVDDFNNALNRAKKAYDGKSTVMAVDVSGGNIGYVAPSKGRTWGPIFDLLGLKPALEVQGSTDSHTGDDISVEAIAQANPDWIFVLDRDAAISKDGSYTPAQSVIDGNAALKNITALTKGQTVYAPNDTYTNESIITYTEILNSI
;
A
#
# COMPACT_ATOMS: atom_id res chain seq x y z
N MET A 1 8.51 -18.41 50.30
CA MET A 1 9.73 -18.01 51.03
C MET A 1 10.22 -16.74 50.35
N SER A 2 9.84 -15.64 50.84
CA SER A 2 10.44 -14.74 51.85
C SER A 2 11.59 -13.96 51.31
N ARG A 3 11.30 -12.65 51.17
CA ARG A 3 11.92 -11.48 51.87
C ARG A 3 13.17 -10.92 51.17
N LYS A 4 13.47 -9.66 51.11
CA LYS A 4 13.10 -8.33 51.73
C LYS A 4 13.69 -7.26 50.84
N LEU A 5 13.05 -6.15 50.48
CA LEU A 5 13.05 -4.85 51.14
C LEU A 5 14.43 -4.34 51.68
N LEU A 6 14.86 -3.20 51.18
CA LEU A 6 15.32 -2.08 51.98
C LEU A 6 15.54 -0.80 51.15
N SER A 7 14.86 0.21 51.53
CA SER A 7 14.87 1.64 51.34
C SER A 7 16.09 2.32 52.01
N LEU A 8 16.40 3.57 51.59
CA LEU A 8 16.78 4.75 52.40
C LEU A 8 17.19 5.86 51.44
N THR A 9 16.47 6.94 51.27
CA THR A 9 16.39 8.26 51.92
C THR A 9 17.71 9.02 52.21
N ALA A 10 17.78 10.29 51.72
CA ALA A 10 18.07 11.52 52.38
C ALA A 10 18.58 12.57 51.37
N LEU A 11 17.97 13.69 51.16
CA LEU A 11 17.76 14.91 51.93
C LEU A 11 18.93 15.93 51.89
N GLY A 12 18.62 17.17 51.54
CA GLY A 12 19.35 18.37 51.92
C GLY A 12 20.09 19.08 50.76
N ALA A 13 20.07 20.38 50.59
CA ALA A 13 19.45 21.48 51.23
C ALA A 13 19.63 22.74 50.35
N ALA A 14 18.78 23.70 50.58
CA ALA A 14 18.75 25.02 49.95
C ALA A 14 19.91 25.93 50.38
N SER A 15 20.23 26.93 49.53
CA SER A 15 20.82 28.17 49.98
C SER A 15 20.39 29.33 49.08
N LEU A 16 19.66 30.23 49.72
CA LEU A 16 19.37 31.63 49.34
C LEU A 16 20.58 32.50 49.71
N MET A 17 20.74 33.62 49.02
CA MET A 17 21.16 34.97 49.48
C MET A 17 21.80 35.70 48.31
N ALA A 18 21.69 36.99 48.11
CA ALA A 18 20.93 38.10 48.58
C ALA A 18 21.34 39.32 47.72
N LEU A 19 20.48 40.28 47.67
CA LEU A 19 20.63 41.59 47.03
C LEU A 19 21.82 42.40 47.57
N THR A 20 22.41 43.24 46.67
CA THR A 20 22.80 44.61 47.05
C THR A 20 22.64 45.58 45.87
N ALA A 21 22.06 46.72 46.21
CA ALA A 21 21.74 47.85 45.35
C ALA A 21 22.80 48.95 45.39
N CYS A 22 22.60 49.96 44.56
CA CYS A 22 23.10 51.36 44.57
C CYS A 22 24.28 51.61 43.62
N SER A 23 24.35 52.62 42.82
CA SER A 23 23.64 53.88 42.58
C SER A 23 24.43 54.64 41.50
N GLY A 24 23.75 55.43 40.72
CA GLY A 24 24.30 56.73 40.28
C GLY A 24 24.80 56.84 38.84
N GLY A 25 24.08 57.59 38.03
CA GLY A 25 24.69 58.54 37.13
C GLY A 25 24.43 58.47 35.64
N THR A 26 23.55 59.41 35.20
CA THR A 26 23.59 60.16 33.96
C THR A 26 23.24 59.48 32.59
N ALA A 27 22.28 60.11 32.01
CA ALA A 27 21.67 59.94 30.70
C ALA A 27 22.63 59.77 29.54
N SER A 28 22.27 58.79 28.70
CA SER A 28 22.48 58.90 27.24
C SER A 28 21.50 58.01 26.54
N SER A 29 20.70 58.62 25.69
CA SER A 29 19.69 58.02 24.86
C SER A 29 20.31 57.03 23.87
N SER A 30 19.98 55.75 24.00
CA SER A 30 20.21 54.75 23.00
C SER A 30 18.92 53.97 22.79
N GLN A 31 18.32 54.09 21.63
CA GLN A 31 17.19 53.32 21.17
C GLN A 31 17.52 51.81 21.27
N SER A 32 16.89 51.16 22.21
CA SER A 32 16.84 49.70 22.23
C SER A 32 15.80 49.23 21.21
N SER A 33 16.28 48.84 20.06
CA SER A 33 15.49 48.03 19.13
C SER A 33 15.22 46.69 19.78
N THR A 34 14.04 46.56 20.32
CA THR A 34 13.46 45.28 20.74
C THR A 34 13.24 44.44 19.48
N SER A 35 14.18 43.57 19.17
CA SER A 35 13.94 42.49 18.21
C SER A 35 12.87 41.59 18.82
N ALA A 36 11.62 41.82 18.45
CA ALA A 36 10.57 40.84 18.60
C ALA A 36 10.98 39.61 17.75
N ALA A 37 11.41 38.54 18.44
CA ALA A 37 11.50 37.24 17.82
C ALA A 37 10.08 36.90 17.34
N ALA A 38 9.87 37.09 16.05
CA ALA A 38 8.68 36.56 15.38
C ALA A 38 8.75 35.06 15.50
N SER A 39 8.01 34.48 16.45
CA SER A 39 7.67 33.08 16.43
C SER A 39 6.86 32.86 15.16
N SER A 40 7.52 32.37 14.12
CA SER A 40 6.85 31.84 12.93
C SER A 40 6.09 30.61 13.36
N SER A 41 4.85 30.78 13.80
CA SER A 41 3.88 29.72 13.82
C SER A 41 3.66 29.33 12.35
N SER A 42 4.30 28.27 11.88
CA SER A 42 3.95 27.64 10.62
C SER A 42 2.51 27.13 10.79
N SER A 43 1.53 27.88 10.31
CA SER A 43 0.17 27.37 10.18
C SER A 43 0.24 26.15 9.25
N ALA A 44 -0.42 25.05 9.65
CA ALA A 44 -0.56 23.89 8.78
C ALA A 44 -1.11 24.35 7.41
N PRO A 45 -0.70 23.73 6.31
CA PRO A 45 -1.19 24.10 4.98
C PRO A 45 -2.71 23.96 4.92
N SER A 46 -3.36 24.91 4.26
CA SER A 46 -4.82 24.92 4.07
C SER A 46 -5.27 24.10 2.87
N SER A 47 -4.36 23.73 1.99
CA SER A 47 -4.58 22.88 0.84
C SER A 47 -3.29 22.17 0.43
N VAL A 48 -3.43 21.10 -0.34
CA VAL A 48 -2.35 20.37 -1.02
C VAL A 48 -2.74 20.16 -2.49
N THR A 49 -1.76 20.12 -3.38
CA THR A 49 -1.97 19.81 -4.80
C THR A 49 -1.39 18.45 -5.10
N ILE A 50 -2.23 17.52 -5.55
CA ILE A 50 -1.85 16.14 -5.89
C ILE A 50 -1.86 15.94 -7.40
N GLU A 51 -0.81 15.30 -7.92
CA GLU A 51 -0.74 14.86 -9.31
C GLU A 51 -1.59 13.59 -9.50
N SER A 52 -2.79 13.76 -10.01
CA SER A 52 -3.68 12.66 -10.40
C SER A 52 -3.50 12.34 -11.88
N ASP A 53 -3.93 11.15 -12.32
CA ASP A 53 -3.91 10.76 -13.75
C ASP A 53 -4.70 11.72 -14.65
N GLN A 54 -5.64 12.46 -14.07
CA GLN A 54 -6.44 13.48 -14.79
C GLN A 54 -5.88 14.90 -14.68
N GLY A 55 -4.66 15.05 -14.13
CA GLY A 55 -4.00 16.35 -13.91
C GLY A 55 -3.94 16.72 -12.43
N ASN A 56 -3.46 17.91 -12.15
CA ASN A 56 -3.29 18.38 -10.78
C ASN A 56 -4.64 18.70 -10.13
N VAL A 57 -4.87 18.16 -8.93
CA VAL A 57 -6.08 18.37 -8.14
C VAL A 57 -5.70 19.07 -6.84
N GLU A 58 -6.31 20.23 -6.58
CA GLU A 58 -6.18 20.93 -5.30
C GLU A 58 -7.18 20.37 -4.30
N ILE A 59 -6.69 19.94 -3.13
CA ILE A 59 -7.47 19.36 -2.03
C ILE A 59 -7.37 20.30 -0.83
N LYS A 60 -8.51 20.76 -0.31
CA LYS A 60 -8.58 21.56 0.92
C LYS A 60 -8.34 20.69 2.14
N LEU A 61 -7.56 21.18 3.08
CA LEU A 61 -7.23 20.47 4.31
C LEU A 61 -7.90 21.13 5.53
N PRO A 62 -8.25 20.37 6.57
CA PRO A 62 -8.14 18.90 6.64
C PRO A 62 -9.28 18.20 5.90
N VAL A 63 -8.99 17.05 5.28
CA VAL A 63 -10.00 16.13 4.73
C VAL A 63 -10.63 15.33 5.87
N GLN A 64 -11.97 15.24 5.90
CA GLN A 64 -12.71 14.59 6.98
C GLN A 64 -13.64 13.47 6.52
N ARG A 65 -14.04 13.49 5.25
CA ARG A 65 -15.07 12.61 4.70
C ARG A 65 -14.60 11.95 3.41
N VAL A 66 -13.80 10.91 3.56
CA VAL A 66 -13.16 10.23 2.44
C VAL A 66 -14.06 9.13 1.90
N ALA A 67 -14.29 9.12 0.58
CA ALA A 67 -14.75 7.94 -0.14
C ALA A 67 -13.58 7.33 -0.90
N SER A 68 -13.29 6.05 -0.69
CA SER A 68 -12.25 5.35 -1.46
C SER A 68 -12.85 4.21 -2.26
N LEU A 69 -12.53 4.19 -3.58
CA LEU A 69 -12.95 3.17 -4.53
C LEU A 69 -11.75 2.33 -5.00
N ASP A 70 -10.53 2.74 -4.63
CA ASP A 70 -9.31 2.01 -4.95
C ASP A 70 -8.89 1.09 -3.81
N ASN A 71 -8.91 -0.22 -4.08
CA ASN A 71 -8.55 -1.23 -3.09
C ASN A 71 -7.05 -1.23 -2.73
N ARG A 72 -6.17 -0.59 -3.50
CA ARG A 72 -4.75 -0.41 -3.16
C ARG A 72 -4.53 0.56 -2.00
N THR A 73 -5.52 1.40 -1.69
CA THR A 73 -5.41 2.42 -0.64
C THR A 73 -5.95 1.97 0.72
N PHE A 74 -6.82 0.96 0.77
CA PHE A 74 -7.53 0.59 2.00
C PHE A 74 -6.60 0.22 3.15
N GLU A 75 -5.53 -0.52 2.88
CA GLU A 75 -4.62 -0.97 3.94
C GLU A 75 -3.83 0.20 4.54
N VAL A 76 -3.30 1.07 3.70
CA VAL A 76 -2.57 2.27 4.12
C VAL A 76 -3.49 3.19 4.93
N LEU A 77 -4.69 3.48 4.42
CA LEU A 77 -5.68 4.32 5.11
C LEU A 77 -6.13 3.71 6.44
N ALA A 78 -6.32 2.39 6.48
CA ALA A 78 -6.69 1.68 7.70
C ALA A 78 -5.56 1.71 8.76
N GLN A 79 -4.31 1.53 8.33
CA GLN A 79 -3.15 1.59 9.21
C GLN A 79 -2.98 2.98 9.85
N TRP A 80 -3.33 4.03 9.11
CA TRP A 80 -3.29 5.41 9.60
C TRP A 80 -4.58 5.85 10.30
N ASN A 81 -5.55 4.94 10.46
CA ASN A 81 -6.86 5.22 11.09
C ASN A 81 -7.66 6.33 10.37
N VAL A 82 -7.49 6.48 9.06
CA VAL A 82 -8.27 7.42 8.26
C VAL A 82 -9.70 6.87 8.10
N PRO A 83 -10.74 7.59 8.56
CA PRO A 83 -12.11 7.11 8.44
C PRO A 83 -12.62 7.22 7.00
N LEU A 84 -13.34 6.21 6.54
CA LEU A 84 -14.06 6.27 5.27
C LEU A 84 -15.55 6.50 5.51
N VAL A 85 -16.19 7.28 4.61
CA VAL A 85 -17.65 7.45 4.59
C VAL A 85 -18.33 6.54 3.56
N ALA A 86 -17.61 6.13 2.51
CA ALA A 86 -18.10 5.20 1.50
C ALA A 86 -16.96 4.36 0.91
N ALA A 87 -17.26 3.12 0.59
CA ALA A 87 -16.33 2.19 -0.06
C ALA A 87 -17.08 1.01 -0.69
N PRO A 88 -16.52 0.34 -1.70
CA PRO A 88 -17.03 -0.93 -2.23
C PRO A 88 -16.70 -2.07 -1.26
N LYS A 89 -17.50 -2.25 -0.21
CA LYS A 89 -17.20 -3.16 0.91
C LYS A 89 -16.83 -4.58 0.50
N LYS A 90 -17.40 -5.07 -0.60
CA LYS A 90 -17.12 -6.42 -1.11
C LYS A 90 -15.72 -6.56 -1.73
N LEU A 91 -15.05 -5.45 -2.05
CA LEU A 91 -13.70 -5.41 -2.60
C LEU A 91 -12.64 -5.10 -1.55
N ILE A 92 -13.04 -4.72 -0.34
CA ILE A 92 -12.10 -4.54 0.77
C ILE A 92 -11.51 -5.91 1.13
N PRO A 93 -10.18 -6.04 1.17
CA PRO A 93 -9.53 -7.28 1.60
C PRO A 93 -10.05 -7.77 2.95
N SER A 94 -10.25 -9.07 3.08
CA SER A 94 -10.82 -9.67 4.30
C SER A 94 -9.93 -9.47 5.54
N THR A 95 -8.66 -9.17 5.34
CA THR A 95 -7.66 -8.81 6.35
C THR A 95 -7.91 -7.44 6.96
N ILE A 96 -8.53 -6.51 6.21
CA ILE A 96 -8.82 -5.13 6.63
C ILE A 96 -10.21 -5.04 7.24
N LYS A 97 -10.30 -4.99 8.58
CA LYS A 97 -11.58 -4.96 9.31
C LYS A 97 -12.14 -3.55 9.52
N ALA A 98 -11.31 -2.52 9.45
CA ALA A 98 -11.63 -1.15 9.82
C ALA A 98 -12.88 -0.59 9.09
N TYR A 99 -13.09 -0.97 7.84
CA TYR A 99 -14.13 -0.39 6.99
C TYR A 99 -15.38 -1.27 6.80
N ASN A 100 -15.40 -2.44 7.41
CA ASN A 100 -16.58 -3.32 7.37
C ASN A 100 -17.55 -3.01 8.53
N THR A 101 -17.96 -1.75 8.63
CA THR A 101 -18.84 -1.23 9.68
C THR A 101 -20.06 -0.55 9.05
N ASP A 102 -21.14 -0.35 9.82
CA ASP A 102 -22.36 0.30 9.33
C ASP A 102 -22.16 1.79 9.05
N SER A 103 -21.10 2.41 9.60
CA SER A 103 -20.76 3.81 9.35
C SER A 103 -20.18 4.08 7.96
N VAL A 104 -19.71 3.05 7.26
CA VAL A 104 -19.22 3.16 5.89
C VAL A 104 -20.34 2.74 4.93
N ALA A 105 -20.74 3.61 4.03
CA ALA A 105 -21.74 3.27 3.00
C ALA A 105 -21.14 2.26 2.00
N ASP A 106 -21.87 1.18 1.72
CA ASP A 106 -21.48 0.23 0.68
C ASP A 106 -21.93 0.75 -0.68
N ILE A 107 -20.99 1.06 -1.55
CA ILE A 107 -21.28 1.48 -2.93
C ILE A 107 -21.37 0.32 -3.91
N GLY A 108 -21.34 -0.92 -3.43
CA GLY A 108 -21.48 -2.11 -4.27
C GLY A 108 -20.21 -2.45 -5.07
N MET A 109 -20.42 -3.18 -6.18
CA MET A 109 -19.33 -3.68 -7.01
C MET A 109 -19.13 -2.80 -8.24
N HIS A 110 -17.91 -2.79 -8.76
CA HIS A 110 -17.55 -2.03 -9.97
C HIS A 110 -18.38 -2.37 -11.22
N ARG A 111 -19.15 -3.47 -11.24
CA ARG A 111 -20.04 -3.81 -12.39
C ARG A 111 -21.34 -3.03 -12.35
N ASP A 112 -21.83 -2.74 -11.16
CA ASP A 112 -23.09 -2.05 -10.90
C ASP A 112 -22.94 -1.27 -9.58
N PRO A 113 -22.21 -0.13 -9.59
CA PRO A 113 -21.99 0.65 -8.39
C PRO A 113 -23.21 1.48 -8.02
N ASN A 114 -23.48 1.60 -6.73
CA ASN A 114 -24.48 2.50 -6.19
C ASN A 114 -23.90 3.90 -6.02
N LEU A 115 -23.89 4.69 -7.11
CA LEU A 115 -23.35 6.05 -7.11
C LEU A 115 -24.22 7.03 -6.32
N GLU A 116 -25.52 6.75 -6.14
CA GLU A 116 -26.41 7.51 -5.25
C GLU A 116 -25.96 7.35 -3.79
N ALA A 117 -25.57 6.15 -3.36
CA ALA A 117 -25.05 5.93 -2.02
C ALA A 117 -23.71 6.66 -1.81
N LEU A 118 -22.87 6.71 -2.85
CA LEU A 118 -21.64 7.50 -2.82
C LEU A 118 -21.96 8.99 -2.62
N ALA A 119 -22.83 9.56 -3.43
CA ALA A 119 -23.21 10.98 -3.32
C ALA A 119 -23.90 11.29 -1.98
N ALA A 120 -24.80 10.41 -1.53
CA ALA A 120 -25.48 10.56 -0.23
C ALA A 120 -24.53 10.48 0.96
N SER A 121 -23.36 9.85 0.82
CA SER A 121 -22.32 9.83 1.85
C SER A 121 -21.64 11.19 2.04
N ASN A 122 -21.88 12.15 1.14
CA ASN A 122 -21.39 13.51 1.18
C ASN A 122 -19.86 13.60 1.44
N PRO A 123 -19.02 13.02 0.57
CA PRO A 123 -17.56 13.04 0.72
C PRO A 123 -17.00 14.45 0.49
N ASP A 124 -15.85 14.76 1.08
CA ASP A 124 -15.03 15.94 0.78
C ASP A 124 -13.76 15.59 0.00
N LEU A 125 -13.50 14.28 -0.18
CA LEU A 125 -12.51 13.73 -1.10
C LEU A 125 -12.98 12.37 -1.63
N ILE A 126 -12.82 12.15 -2.93
CA ILE A 126 -13.05 10.85 -3.58
C ILE A 126 -11.71 10.35 -4.13
N ILE A 127 -11.31 9.15 -3.72
CA ILE A 127 -10.18 8.43 -4.29
C ILE A 127 -10.75 7.40 -5.25
N SER A 128 -10.71 7.71 -6.55
CA SER A 128 -11.09 6.78 -7.61
C SER A 128 -9.94 5.86 -7.95
N GLY A 129 -10.23 4.79 -8.65
CA GLY A 129 -9.22 3.85 -9.12
C GLY A 129 -9.80 2.52 -9.56
N GLN A 130 -8.94 1.68 -10.10
CA GLN A 130 -9.30 0.36 -10.56
C GLN A 130 -10.46 0.42 -11.58
N ARG A 131 -11.36 -0.52 -11.53
CA ARG A 131 -12.47 -0.60 -12.48
C ARG A 131 -13.57 0.43 -12.25
N PHE A 132 -13.45 1.29 -11.22
CA PHE A 132 -14.38 2.40 -11.00
C PHE A 132 -14.06 3.60 -11.89
N THR A 133 -12.85 3.73 -12.42
CA THR A 133 -12.44 4.86 -13.28
C THR A 133 -13.36 5.08 -14.48
N ARG A 134 -13.98 4.03 -14.98
CA ARG A 134 -14.99 4.13 -16.06
C ARG A 134 -16.24 4.93 -15.67
N PHE A 135 -16.46 5.17 -14.37
CA PHE A 135 -17.57 5.96 -13.84
C PHE A 135 -17.15 7.36 -13.38
N ASP A 136 -15.86 7.73 -13.52
CA ASP A 136 -15.33 8.98 -12.99
C ASP A 136 -16.13 10.20 -13.45
N SER A 137 -16.52 10.27 -14.72
CA SER A 137 -17.35 11.37 -15.22
C SER A 137 -18.71 11.45 -14.53
N GLN A 138 -19.34 10.31 -14.31
CA GLN A 138 -20.64 10.23 -13.63
C GLN A 138 -20.50 10.53 -12.13
N ILE A 139 -19.42 10.05 -11.50
CA ILE A 139 -19.09 10.33 -10.10
C ILE A 139 -18.90 11.83 -9.91
N ALA A 140 -18.13 12.49 -10.77
CA ALA A 140 -17.90 13.94 -10.72
C ALA A 140 -19.19 14.75 -10.92
N GLU A 141 -20.06 14.33 -11.84
CA GLU A 141 -21.38 14.96 -12.07
C GLU A 141 -22.27 14.89 -10.84
N MET A 142 -22.28 13.75 -10.14
CA MET A 142 -23.10 13.52 -8.95
C MET A 142 -22.49 14.13 -7.66
N ASN A 143 -21.21 14.54 -7.69
CA ASN A 143 -20.50 15.12 -6.54
C ASN A 143 -19.85 16.47 -6.95
N PRO A 144 -20.64 17.48 -7.36
CA PRO A 144 -20.08 18.71 -7.91
C PRO A 144 -19.22 19.46 -6.89
N GLY A 145 -17.99 19.80 -7.30
CA GLY A 145 -17.04 20.55 -6.47
C GLY A 145 -16.27 19.70 -5.44
N VAL A 146 -16.52 18.39 -5.37
CA VAL A 146 -15.71 17.48 -4.56
C VAL A 146 -14.45 17.11 -5.34
N PRO A 147 -13.23 17.30 -4.78
CA PRO A 147 -12.00 16.85 -5.43
C PRO A 147 -12.00 15.33 -5.58
N MET A 148 -11.61 14.87 -6.76
CA MET A 148 -11.45 13.46 -7.06
C MET A 148 -10.03 13.22 -7.59
N ILE A 149 -9.34 12.25 -7.01
CA ILE A 149 -8.00 11.84 -7.41
C ILE A 149 -8.00 10.39 -7.86
N ASN A 150 -7.14 10.08 -8.80
CA ASN A 150 -6.81 8.73 -9.21
C ASN A 150 -5.32 8.49 -8.99
N LEU A 151 -4.99 7.52 -8.16
CA LEU A 151 -3.64 7.17 -7.74
C LEU A 151 -3.17 5.84 -8.36
N GLU A 152 -3.83 5.34 -9.40
CA GLU A 152 -3.43 4.11 -10.08
C GLU A 152 -2.00 4.21 -10.64
N PRO A 153 -1.30 3.08 -10.74
CA PRO A 153 -0.03 3.01 -11.46
C PRO A 153 -0.20 3.45 -12.90
N ARG A 154 0.65 4.38 -13.34
CA ARG A 154 0.63 4.91 -14.69
C ARG A 154 1.35 3.99 -15.66
N ASP A 155 0.81 3.86 -16.86
CA ASP A 155 1.39 3.01 -17.90
C ASP A 155 2.83 3.41 -18.23
N GLY A 156 3.71 2.42 -18.34
CA GLY A 156 5.11 2.61 -18.71
C GLY A 156 6.01 3.23 -17.64
N LYS A 157 5.49 3.42 -16.43
CA LYS A 157 6.29 3.85 -15.28
C LYS A 157 6.79 2.67 -14.46
N PRO A 158 7.97 2.79 -13.82
CA PRO A 158 8.49 1.72 -12.96
C PRO A 158 7.57 1.44 -11.77
N LEU A 159 7.30 0.16 -11.50
CA LEU A 159 6.42 -0.26 -10.40
C LEU A 159 6.79 0.38 -9.06
N ASN A 160 8.07 0.43 -8.72
CA ASN A 160 8.53 1.02 -7.44
C ASN A 160 8.15 2.50 -7.30
N GLU A 161 8.21 3.28 -8.38
CA GLU A 161 7.82 4.70 -8.37
C GLU A 161 6.31 4.81 -8.19
N GLU A 162 5.55 3.96 -8.87
CA GLU A 162 4.09 3.98 -8.83
C GLU A 162 3.48 3.36 -7.55
N LEU A 163 4.25 2.62 -6.77
CA LEU A 163 3.87 2.22 -5.41
C LEU A 163 4.20 3.30 -4.36
N ILE A 164 5.30 4.02 -4.56
CA ILE A 164 5.77 5.07 -3.63
C ILE A 164 4.91 6.35 -3.75
N ARG A 165 4.58 6.76 -4.98
CA ARG A 165 3.82 7.99 -5.23
C ARG A 165 2.50 8.06 -4.44
N PRO A 166 1.58 7.08 -4.55
CA PRO A 166 0.31 7.12 -3.84
C PRO A 166 0.46 7.23 -2.32
N VAL A 167 1.47 6.57 -1.76
CA VAL A 167 1.70 6.60 -0.31
C VAL A 167 2.17 7.98 0.15
N ASN A 168 3.06 8.63 -0.60
CA ASN A 168 3.47 10.00 -0.31
C ASN A 168 2.29 10.98 -0.45
N ASP A 169 1.51 10.86 -1.53
CA ASP A 169 0.33 11.70 -1.77
C ASP A 169 -0.69 11.56 -0.63
N LEU A 170 -1.00 10.33 -0.22
CA LEU A 170 -1.88 10.07 0.94
C LEU A 170 -1.27 10.62 2.23
N GLY A 171 0.05 10.52 2.42
CA GLY A 171 0.77 11.10 3.55
C GLY A 171 0.58 12.62 3.63
N GLU A 172 0.67 13.32 2.51
CA GLU A 172 0.46 14.77 2.44
C GLU A 172 -0.99 15.15 2.72
N ILE A 173 -1.96 14.42 2.14
CA ILE A 173 -3.40 14.68 2.31
C ILE A 173 -3.83 14.51 3.78
N PHE A 174 -3.35 13.45 4.43
CA PHE A 174 -3.83 13.08 5.77
C PHE A 174 -2.89 13.46 6.92
N GLY A 175 -1.76 14.13 6.63
CA GLY A 175 -0.80 14.55 7.64
C GLY A 175 0.04 13.39 8.22
N HIS A 176 0.22 12.32 7.44
CA HIS A 176 0.96 11.10 7.78
C HIS A 176 2.30 10.97 7.03
N GLN A 177 2.99 12.09 6.79
CA GLN A 177 4.24 12.09 6.00
C GLN A 177 5.33 11.19 6.59
N GLU A 178 5.46 11.15 7.91
CA GLU A 178 6.46 10.29 8.58
C GLU A 178 6.09 8.81 8.47
N ASP A 179 4.79 8.49 8.58
CA ASP A 179 4.30 7.12 8.38
C ASP A 179 4.47 6.68 6.92
N ALA A 180 4.19 7.57 5.97
CA ALA A 180 4.42 7.35 4.54
C ALA A 180 5.90 7.07 4.26
N LYS A 181 6.79 7.92 4.81
CA LYS A 181 8.24 7.73 4.69
C LYS A 181 8.66 6.37 5.23
N LYS A 182 8.11 5.93 6.35
CA LYS A 182 8.42 4.61 6.91
C LYS A 182 8.02 3.48 5.97
N LEU A 183 6.82 3.52 5.39
CA LEU A 183 6.38 2.51 4.41
C LEU A 183 7.29 2.49 3.17
N VAL A 184 7.70 3.65 2.69
CA VAL A 184 8.64 3.79 1.55
C VAL A 184 10.02 3.24 1.91
N ASP A 185 10.54 3.53 3.10
CA ASP A 185 11.83 3.01 3.57
C ASP A 185 11.77 1.48 3.72
N ASP A 186 10.70 0.93 4.29
CA ASP A 186 10.50 -0.51 4.46
C ASP A 186 10.45 -1.22 3.09
N PHE A 187 9.72 -0.65 2.14
CA PHE A 187 9.65 -1.16 0.76
C PHE A 187 11.03 -1.14 0.07
N ASN A 188 11.73 -0.01 0.12
CA ASN A 188 13.05 0.12 -0.49
C ASN A 188 14.07 -0.84 0.12
N ASN A 189 14.00 -1.06 1.44
CA ASN A 189 14.84 -2.02 2.14
C ASN A 189 14.53 -3.46 1.70
N ALA A 190 13.26 -3.82 1.56
CA ALA A 190 12.84 -5.13 1.05
C ALA A 190 13.29 -5.33 -0.40
N LEU A 191 13.08 -4.33 -1.27
CA LEU A 191 13.53 -4.35 -2.66
C LEU A 191 15.05 -4.57 -2.78
N ASN A 192 15.82 -3.84 -1.97
CA ASN A 192 17.28 -3.97 -1.99
C ASN A 192 17.74 -5.36 -1.49
N ARG A 193 17.03 -5.97 -0.52
CA ARG A 193 17.31 -7.34 -0.09
C ARG A 193 17.00 -8.35 -1.19
N ALA A 194 15.82 -8.27 -1.79
CA ALA A 194 15.42 -9.17 -2.87
C ALA A 194 16.38 -9.08 -4.07
N LYS A 195 16.78 -7.86 -4.49
CA LYS A 195 17.79 -7.67 -5.55
C LYS A 195 19.13 -8.32 -5.23
N LYS A 196 19.56 -8.30 -3.96
CA LYS A 196 20.82 -8.92 -3.55
C LYS A 196 20.72 -10.43 -3.42
N ALA A 197 19.55 -10.96 -3.10
CA ALA A 197 19.31 -12.39 -2.96
C ALA A 197 19.28 -13.09 -4.32
N TYR A 198 18.81 -12.41 -5.36
CA TYR A 198 18.77 -12.97 -6.70
C TYR A 198 20.19 -13.14 -7.28
N ASP A 199 20.50 -14.34 -7.74
CA ASP A 199 21.82 -14.71 -8.26
C ASP A 199 22.12 -14.26 -9.70
N GLY A 200 21.12 -13.64 -10.36
CA GLY A 200 21.19 -13.20 -11.76
C GLY A 200 21.19 -14.32 -12.80
N LYS A 201 20.95 -15.57 -12.40
CA LYS A 201 21.04 -16.76 -13.27
C LYS A 201 19.84 -17.68 -13.17
N SER A 202 19.34 -17.91 -11.96
CA SER A 202 18.19 -18.78 -11.72
C SER A 202 16.98 -18.33 -12.52
N THR A 203 16.31 -19.29 -13.12
CA THR A 203 15.11 -19.03 -13.92
C THR A 203 13.87 -19.02 -13.04
N VAL A 204 12.96 -18.10 -13.33
CA VAL A 204 11.72 -17.91 -12.57
C VAL A 204 10.51 -18.07 -13.48
N MET A 205 9.48 -18.74 -12.99
CA MET A 205 8.16 -18.76 -13.59
C MET A 205 7.15 -18.22 -12.59
N ALA A 206 6.27 -17.35 -13.03
CA ALA A 206 5.16 -16.87 -12.21
C ALA A 206 3.84 -17.48 -12.70
N VAL A 207 2.98 -17.85 -11.77
CA VAL A 207 1.68 -18.47 -12.04
C VAL A 207 0.60 -17.88 -11.14
N ASP A 208 -0.63 -17.85 -11.65
CA ASP A 208 -1.85 -17.58 -10.88
C ASP A 208 -2.63 -18.89 -10.74
N VAL A 209 -3.12 -19.16 -9.54
CA VAL A 209 -4.00 -20.33 -9.30
C VAL A 209 -5.41 -19.82 -9.04
N SER A 210 -6.34 -20.24 -9.89
CA SER A 210 -7.74 -19.84 -9.83
C SER A 210 -8.66 -20.98 -10.23
N GLY A 211 -9.66 -21.29 -9.39
CA GLY A 211 -10.59 -22.39 -9.61
C GLY A 211 -9.90 -23.75 -9.74
N GLY A 212 -8.75 -23.94 -9.10
CA GLY A 212 -7.94 -25.15 -9.19
C GLY A 212 -7.11 -25.28 -10.47
N ASN A 213 -7.11 -24.27 -11.35
CA ASN A 213 -6.31 -24.23 -12.57
C ASN A 213 -5.07 -23.35 -12.36
N ILE A 214 -3.99 -23.69 -13.07
CA ILE A 214 -2.73 -22.94 -13.08
C ILE A 214 -2.67 -22.12 -14.35
N GLY A 215 -2.61 -20.80 -14.23
CA GLY A 215 -2.44 -19.87 -15.34
C GLY A 215 -1.04 -19.26 -15.34
N TYR A 216 -0.49 -18.99 -16.53
CA TYR A 216 0.81 -18.37 -16.69
C TYR A 216 0.74 -16.85 -16.48
N VAL A 217 1.66 -16.33 -15.70
CA VAL A 217 1.80 -14.88 -15.50
C VAL A 217 3.02 -14.39 -16.26
N ALA A 218 2.76 -13.62 -17.32
CA ALA A 218 3.81 -13.14 -18.22
C ALA A 218 4.74 -12.11 -17.54
N PRO A 219 6.06 -12.19 -17.73
CA PRO A 219 7.00 -11.14 -17.35
C PRO A 219 6.55 -9.78 -17.90
N SER A 220 6.75 -8.72 -17.14
CA SER A 220 6.41 -7.32 -17.41
C SER A 220 4.92 -7.01 -17.53
N LYS A 221 4.08 -7.94 -18.01
CA LYS A 221 2.66 -7.69 -18.32
C LYS A 221 1.70 -8.30 -17.32
N GLY A 222 1.98 -9.52 -16.89
CA GLY A 222 1.07 -10.27 -16.05
C GLY A 222 0.88 -9.60 -14.70
N ARG A 223 -0.34 -9.70 -14.18
CA ARG A 223 -0.75 -9.04 -12.94
C ARG A 223 0.14 -9.45 -11.77
N THR A 224 0.41 -8.53 -10.86
CA THR A 224 1.18 -8.70 -9.62
C THR A 224 2.64 -9.09 -9.86
N TRP A 225 2.89 -10.29 -10.40
CA TRP A 225 4.22 -10.84 -10.59
C TRP A 225 4.94 -10.29 -11.83
N GLY A 226 4.22 -9.96 -12.90
CA GLY A 226 4.83 -9.49 -14.14
C GLY A 226 5.82 -8.34 -13.92
N PRO A 227 5.42 -7.23 -13.29
CA PRO A 227 6.31 -6.12 -13.00
C PRO A 227 7.45 -6.44 -12.04
N ILE A 228 7.36 -7.50 -11.22
CA ILE A 228 8.45 -7.96 -10.34
C ILE A 228 9.64 -8.49 -11.15
N PHE A 229 9.39 -9.08 -12.32
CA PHE A 229 10.48 -9.49 -13.22
C PHE A 229 11.35 -8.31 -13.60
N ASP A 230 10.74 -7.19 -14.00
CA ASP A 230 11.47 -5.98 -14.37
C ASP A 230 12.15 -5.35 -13.14
N LEU A 231 11.43 -5.29 -12.03
CA LEU A 231 11.90 -4.67 -10.80
C LEU A 231 13.16 -5.34 -10.22
N LEU A 232 13.23 -6.68 -10.31
CA LEU A 232 14.34 -7.48 -9.79
C LEU A 232 15.32 -7.93 -10.89
N GLY A 233 15.01 -7.72 -12.16
CA GLY A 233 15.79 -8.21 -13.28
C GLY A 233 15.79 -9.74 -13.38
N LEU A 234 14.64 -10.38 -13.09
CA LEU A 234 14.52 -11.83 -13.06
C LEU A 234 14.59 -12.43 -14.48
N LYS A 235 15.23 -13.58 -14.59
CA LYS A 235 15.29 -14.34 -15.84
C LYS A 235 14.05 -15.25 -15.96
N PRO A 236 13.17 -15.03 -16.95
CA PRO A 236 12.02 -15.91 -17.12
C PRO A 236 12.44 -17.32 -17.54
N ALA A 237 11.80 -18.35 -16.98
CA ALA A 237 11.98 -19.75 -17.40
C ALA A 237 11.30 -20.04 -18.74
N LEU A 238 10.26 -19.29 -19.06
CA LEU A 238 9.48 -19.39 -20.28
C LEU A 238 8.94 -18.01 -20.66
N GLU A 239 8.93 -17.71 -21.93
CA GLU A 239 8.22 -16.55 -22.50
C GLU A 239 7.19 -17.06 -23.52
N VAL A 240 5.94 -16.65 -23.35
CA VAL A 240 4.83 -17.03 -24.23
C VAL A 240 4.42 -15.83 -25.06
N GLN A 241 4.42 -15.98 -26.38
CA GLN A 241 3.98 -14.91 -27.27
C GLN A 241 2.48 -14.67 -27.15
N GLY A 242 2.07 -13.40 -27.22
CA GLY A 242 0.65 -13.02 -27.11
C GLY A 242 0.09 -13.06 -25.70
N SER A 243 0.94 -13.20 -24.69
CA SER A 243 0.53 -13.16 -23.29
C SER A 243 -0.12 -11.83 -22.93
N THR A 244 -1.04 -11.90 -21.97
CA THR A 244 -1.90 -10.80 -21.52
C THR A 244 -1.70 -10.48 -20.03
N ASP A 245 -2.51 -9.57 -19.52
CA ASP A 245 -2.68 -9.25 -18.10
C ASP A 245 -3.89 -9.97 -17.47
N SER A 246 -4.21 -11.15 -17.99
CA SER A 246 -5.37 -11.95 -17.54
C SER A 246 -5.41 -12.08 -16.03
N HIS A 247 -6.61 -11.93 -15.46
CA HIS A 247 -6.85 -12.03 -14.02
C HIS A 247 -6.68 -13.42 -13.43
N THR A 248 -6.59 -14.42 -14.28
CA THR A 248 -6.41 -15.84 -13.92
C THR A 248 -5.13 -16.41 -14.50
N GLY A 249 -4.26 -15.52 -15.00
CA GLY A 249 -3.14 -15.89 -15.84
C GLY A 249 -3.58 -16.31 -17.26
N ASP A 250 -2.61 -16.44 -18.15
CA ASP A 250 -2.85 -16.96 -19.49
C ASP A 250 -2.87 -18.50 -19.47
N ASP A 251 -3.58 -19.08 -20.43
CA ASP A 251 -3.69 -20.52 -20.54
C ASP A 251 -2.34 -21.17 -20.84
N ILE A 252 -1.97 -22.17 -20.05
CA ILE A 252 -0.73 -22.92 -20.20
C ILE A 252 -0.94 -24.38 -19.79
N SER A 253 -0.34 -25.33 -20.52
CA SER A 253 -0.33 -26.70 -20.04
C SER A 253 0.70 -26.91 -18.93
N VAL A 254 0.37 -27.74 -17.95
CA VAL A 254 1.28 -28.09 -16.86
C VAL A 254 2.54 -28.81 -17.37
N GLU A 255 2.44 -29.51 -18.51
CA GLU A 255 3.56 -30.15 -19.20
C GLU A 255 4.54 -29.10 -19.75
N ALA A 256 4.05 -27.94 -20.24
CA ALA A 256 4.92 -26.87 -20.69
C ALA A 256 5.67 -26.23 -19.48
N ILE A 257 5.02 -26.10 -18.33
CA ILE A 257 5.69 -25.68 -17.08
C ILE A 257 6.77 -26.71 -16.71
N ALA A 258 6.43 -28.00 -16.73
CA ALA A 258 7.37 -29.06 -16.41
C ALA A 258 8.57 -29.12 -17.39
N GLN A 259 8.32 -28.88 -18.66
CA GLN A 259 9.38 -28.85 -19.69
C GLN A 259 10.30 -27.62 -19.52
N ALA A 260 9.74 -26.46 -19.17
CA ALA A 260 10.52 -25.27 -18.89
C ALA A 260 11.40 -25.42 -17.65
N ASN A 261 11.02 -26.30 -16.72
CA ASN A 261 11.74 -26.66 -15.50
C ASN A 261 12.34 -25.48 -14.75
N PRO A 262 11.52 -24.53 -14.26
CA PRO A 262 11.97 -23.34 -13.58
C PRO A 262 12.76 -23.67 -12.31
N ASP A 263 13.76 -22.84 -11.99
CA ASP A 263 14.47 -22.91 -10.71
C ASP A 263 13.58 -22.40 -9.55
N TRP A 264 12.75 -21.39 -9.83
CA TRP A 264 11.78 -20.81 -8.87
C TRP A 264 10.40 -20.71 -9.49
N ILE A 265 9.37 -20.94 -8.67
CA ILE A 265 7.98 -20.63 -9.02
C ILE A 265 7.43 -19.59 -8.05
N PHE A 266 6.87 -18.50 -8.58
CA PHE A 266 6.16 -17.48 -7.85
C PHE A 266 4.66 -17.67 -8.08
N VAL A 267 3.89 -17.80 -7.00
CA VAL A 267 2.48 -18.20 -7.03
C VAL A 267 1.60 -17.12 -6.45
N LEU A 268 0.57 -16.73 -7.18
CA LEU A 268 -0.55 -15.94 -6.66
C LEU A 268 -1.74 -16.88 -6.47
N ASP A 269 -2.25 -16.97 -5.24
CA ASP A 269 -3.51 -17.66 -4.92
C ASP A 269 -4.67 -16.69 -5.03
N ARG A 270 -5.29 -16.64 -6.21
CA ARG A 270 -6.40 -15.74 -6.44
C ARG A 270 -7.62 -16.09 -5.58
N ASP A 271 -7.88 -17.38 -5.42
CA ASP A 271 -9.07 -17.86 -4.71
C ASP A 271 -8.99 -17.57 -3.22
N ALA A 272 -7.80 -17.53 -2.63
CA ALA A 272 -7.58 -17.12 -1.25
C ALA A 272 -8.12 -15.72 -0.96
N ALA A 273 -7.99 -14.79 -1.92
CA ALA A 273 -8.43 -13.41 -1.77
C ALA A 273 -9.93 -13.22 -2.01
N ILE A 274 -10.56 -14.04 -2.87
CA ILE A 274 -11.95 -13.81 -3.32
C ILE A 274 -12.97 -14.79 -2.74
N SER A 275 -12.53 -15.94 -2.20
CA SER A 275 -13.43 -16.92 -1.57
C SER A 275 -13.96 -16.39 -0.24
N LYS A 276 -15.29 -16.30 -0.14
CA LYS A 276 -15.95 -15.71 1.04
C LYS A 276 -16.21 -16.72 2.15
N ASP A 277 -16.37 -17.98 1.80
CA ASP A 277 -16.73 -19.08 2.69
C ASP A 277 -15.55 -20.03 2.96
N GLY A 278 -14.37 -19.73 2.41
CA GLY A 278 -13.18 -20.56 2.54
C GLY A 278 -13.25 -21.88 1.75
N SER A 279 -14.28 -22.08 0.92
CA SER A 279 -14.41 -23.27 0.09
C SER A 279 -13.63 -23.10 -1.22
N TYR A 280 -12.32 -23.28 -1.17
CA TYR A 280 -11.44 -23.31 -2.34
C TYR A 280 -10.30 -24.30 -2.11
N THR A 281 -9.64 -24.71 -3.18
CA THR A 281 -8.42 -25.50 -3.07
C THR A 281 -7.22 -24.55 -3.04
N PRO A 282 -6.47 -24.50 -1.91
CA PRO A 282 -5.30 -23.62 -1.81
C PRO A 282 -4.30 -23.86 -2.96
N ALA A 283 -3.71 -22.78 -3.47
CA ALA A 283 -2.74 -22.87 -4.56
C ALA A 283 -1.60 -23.84 -4.27
N GLN A 284 -1.13 -23.89 -3.02
CA GLN A 284 -0.11 -24.87 -2.62
C GLN A 284 -0.58 -26.31 -2.87
N SER A 285 -1.82 -26.64 -2.53
CA SER A 285 -2.37 -27.99 -2.76
C SER A 285 -2.49 -28.31 -4.25
N VAL A 286 -2.80 -27.31 -5.08
CA VAL A 286 -2.88 -27.46 -6.54
C VAL A 286 -1.50 -27.72 -7.13
N ILE A 287 -0.50 -26.95 -6.73
CA ILE A 287 0.89 -27.08 -7.22
C ILE A 287 1.52 -28.40 -6.73
N ASP A 288 1.48 -28.68 -5.43
CA ASP A 288 2.11 -29.88 -4.82
C ASP A 288 1.40 -31.16 -5.23
N GLY A 289 0.09 -31.11 -5.45
CA GLY A 289 -0.73 -32.26 -5.88
C GLY A 289 -0.58 -32.61 -7.36
N ASN A 290 0.00 -31.75 -8.18
CA ASN A 290 0.11 -31.95 -9.61
C ASN A 290 1.23 -32.91 -9.98
N ALA A 291 0.88 -34.08 -10.57
CA ALA A 291 1.82 -35.14 -10.89
C ALA A 291 2.90 -34.70 -11.91
N ALA A 292 2.56 -33.82 -12.87
CA ALA A 292 3.50 -33.36 -13.88
C ALA A 292 4.57 -32.41 -13.30
N LEU A 293 4.26 -31.72 -12.19
CA LEU A 293 5.16 -30.74 -11.57
C LEU A 293 6.09 -31.34 -10.50
N LYS A 294 5.84 -32.56 -10.02
CA LYS A 294 6.57 -33.16 -8.90
C LYS A 294 8.10 -33.17 -9.04
N ASN A 295 8.60 -33.24 -10.24
CA ASN A 295 10.02 -33.41 -10.50
C ASN A 295 10.70 -32.14 -11.01
N ILE A 296 10.01 -31.00 -11.08
CA ILE A 296 10.64 -29.74 -11.50
C ILE A 296 11.59 -29.23 -10.42
N THR A 297 12.60 -28.50 -10.83
CA THR A 297 13.67 -27.99 -9.96
C THR A 297 13.09 -27.16 -8.79
N ALA A 298 12.16 -26.26 -9.06
CA ALA A 298 11.55 -25.42 -8.06
C ALA A 298 10.91 -26.22 -6.90
N LEU A 299 10.11 -27.25 -7.21
CA LEU A 299 9.45 -28.04 -6.18
C LEU A 299 10.42 -28.95 -5.44
N THR A 300 11.34 -29.60 -6.16
CA THR A 300 12.30 -30.52 -5.54
C THR A 300 13.27 -29.84 -4.59
N LYS A 301 13.54 -28.53 -4.82
CA LYS A 301 14.41 -27.71 -3.97
C LYS A 301 13.63 -26.86 -2.93
N GLY A 302 12.30 -26.90 -2.94
CA GLY A 302 11.47 -26.04 -2.09
C GLY A 302 11.57 -24.56 -2.45
N GLN A 303 11.83 -24.25 -3.71
CA GLN A 303 11.99 -22.89 -4.25
C GLN A 303 10.66 -22.36 -4.82
N THR A 304 9.64 -22.32 -3.96
CA THR A 304 8.30 -21.80 -4.29
C THR A 304 7.97 -20.64 -3.37
N VAL A 305 7.62 -19.49 -3.96
CA VAL A 305 7.22 -18.28 -3.25
C VAL A 305 5.73 -18.07 -3.45
N TYR A 306 4.98 -17.99 -2.37
CA TYR A 306 3.56 -17.66 -2.39
C TYR A 306 3.35 -16.20 -1.97
N ALA A 307 2.60 -15.44 -2.77
CA ALA A 307 2.17 -14.11 -2.38
C ALA A 307 1.23 -14.19 -1.15
N PRO A 308 1.13 -13.14 -0.33
CA PRO A 308 0.11 -13.06 0.73
C PRO A 308 -1.30 -13.37 0.19
N ASN A 309 -2.12 -14.03 1.01
CA ASN A 309 -3.42 -14.57 0.57
C ASN A 309 -4.41 -13.51 0.06
N ASP A 310 -4.28 -12.28 0.46
CA ASP A 310 -5.15 -11.18 0.04
C ASP A 310 -4.59 -10.36 -1.14
N THR A 311 -3.41 -10.70 -1.64
CA THR A 311 -2.69 -9.95 -2.69
C THR A 311 -3.56 -9.61 -3.88
N TYR A 312 -4.39 -10.55 -4.37
CA TYR A 312 -5.24 -10.30 -5.54
C TYR A 312 -6.20 -9.11 -5.36
N THR A 313 -6.59 -8.79 -4.13
CA THR A 313 -7.46 -7.65 -3.79
C THR A 313 -6.72 -6.55 -3.02
N ASN A 314 -5.42 -6.73 -2.73
CA ASN A 314 -4.63 -5.82 -1.92
C ASN A 314 -3.22 -5.63 -2.51
N GLU A 315 -3.14 -4.96 -3.66
CA GLU A 315 -1.86 -4.68 -4.33
C GLU A 315 -1.27 -3.34 -3.84
N SER A 316 -1.16 -3.18 -2.51
CA SER A 316 -0.57 -1.98 -1.86
C SER A 316 0.95 -2.06 -1.78
N ILE A 317 1.61 -0.94 -1.42
CA ILE A 317 3.06 -0.93 -1.11
C ILE A 317 3.39 -1.92 0.03
N ILE A 318 2.46 -2.11 0.98
CA ILE A 318 2.64 -3.02 2.11
C ILE A 318 2.68 -4.45 1.59
N THR A 319 1.72 -4.85 0.77
CA THR A 319 1.67 -6.18 0.14
C THR A 319 2.91 -6.46 -0.71
N TYR A 320 3.36 -5.49 -1.52
CA TYR A 320 4.59 -5.66 -2.29
C TYR A 320 5.84 -5.73 -1.42
N THR A 321 5.85 -5.05 -0.27
CA THR A 321 6.92 -5.19 0.73
C THR A 321 6.96 -6.61 1.30
N GLU A 322 5.81 -7.21 1.60
CA GLU A 322 5.70 -8.59 2.07
C GLU A 322 6.15 -9.59 1.00
N ILE A 323 5.71 -9.40 -0.25
CA ILE A 323 6.16 -10.20 -1.41
C ILE A 323 7.69 -10.18 -1.52
N LEU A 324 8.28 -8.98 -1.52
CA LEU A 324 9.74 -8.82 -1.63
C LEU A 324 10.52 -9.40 -0.45
N ASN A 325 9.91 -9.45 0.73
CA ASN A 325 10.50 -10.10 1.91
C ASN A 325 10.43 -11.63 1.85
N SER A 326 9.54 -12.19 1.04
CA SER A 326 9.40 -13.64 0.87
C SER A 326 10.31 -14.23 -0.22
N ILE A 327 10.93 -13.38 -1.04
CA ILE A 327 11.92 -13.71 -2.06
C ILE A 327 13.33 -13.70 -1.45
#